data_2cdd8dc3d9fbd64c7fae33ff05258b20
#
_entry.id   2cdd8dc3d9fbd64c7fae33ff05258b20
#
_cell.length_a   1.000
_cell.length_b   1.000
_cell.length_c   1.000
_cell.angle_alpha   90.00
_cell.angle_beta   90.00
_cell.angle_gamma   90.00
#
_symmetry.space_group_name_H-M   'P 1'
#
loop_
_entity.id
_entity.type
_entity.pdbx_description
1 polymer ?
#
loop_
_entity_poly.entity_id
_entity_poly.type
_entity_poly.pdbx_seq_one_letter_code
_entity_poly.pdbx_strand_id
1 'polypeptide(L)' 'MKQYEAVIETLDRLGGMATLGDLNTEVFKIKECEWKTKTPFASIRRIVQQTKGIYKIKPGLYGLEKYKKQIEDDSLLKRK' A
#
# COMPACT_ATOMS: atom_id res chain seq x y z
N MET A 1 -16.74 -2.93 -0.07
CA MET A 1 -15.33 -3.03 0.37
C MET A 1 -14.93 -1.77 1.12
N LYS A 2 -14.25 -1.92 2.23
CA LYS A 2 -13.77 -0.77 3.00
C LYS A 2 -12.51 -0.19 2.36
N GLN A 3 -12.23 1.08 2.64
CA GLN A 3 -11.10 1.77 2.03
C GLN A 3 -9.76 1.08 2.35
N TYR A 4 -9.55 0.67 3.60
CA TYR A 4 -8.30 0.00 3.96
C TYR A 4 -8.15 -1.35 3.25
N GLU A 5 -9.26 -2.04 3.00
CA GLU A 5 -9.23 -3.30 2.25
C GLU A 5 -8.81 -3.06 0.80
N ALA A 6 -9.29 -1.97 0.20
CA ALA A 6 -8.89 -1.60 -1.15
C ALA A 6 -7.40 -1.30 -1.23
N VAL A 7 -6.85 -0.61 -0.23
CA VAL A 7 -5.41 -0.32 -0.18
C VAL A 7 -4.60 -1.61 -0.05
N ILE A 8 -5.02 -2.52 0.83
CA ILE A 8 -4.35 -3.80 1.02
C ILE A 8 -4.37 -4.61 -0.29
N GLU A 9 -5.53 -4.69 -0.95
CA GLU A 9 -5.65 -5.41 -2.21
C GLU A 9 -4.76 -4.80 -3.29
N THR A 10 -4.70 -3.47 -3.35
CA THR A 10 -3.85 -2.78 -4.30
C THR A 10 -2.38 -3.12 -4.07
N LEU A 11 -1.93 -3.10 -2.82
CA LEU A 11 -0.56 -3.49 -2.49
C LEU A 11 -0.28 -4.92 -2.90
N ASP A 12 -1.23 -5.82 -2.68
CA ASP A 12 -1.08 -7.22 -3.06
C ASP A 12 -0.94 -7.37 -4.58
N ARG A 13 -1.76 -6.64 -5.34
CA ARG A 13 -1.70 -6.65 -6.81
C ARG A 13 -0.39 -6.09 -7.34
N LEU A 14 0.23 -5.16 -6.61
CA LEU A 14 1.49 -4.54 -7.02
C LEU A 14 2.73 -5.30 -6.53
N GLY A 15 2.54 -6.52 -6.07
CA GLY A 15 3.63 -7.38 -5.65
C GLY A 15 4.00 -7.28 -4.18
N GLY A 16 3.15 -6.64 -3.38
CA GLY A 16 3.33 -6.56 -1.93
C GLY A 16 3.93 -5.25 -1.44
N MET A 17 4.38 -4.37 -2.32
CA MET A 17 4.84 -3.04 -1.95
C MET A 17 4.57 -2.03 -3.06
N ALA A 18 4.40 -0.77 -2.68
CA ALA A 18 4.13 0.30 -3.62
C ALA A 18 4.43 1.66 -3.00
N THR A 19 4.68 2.64 -3.86
CA THR A 19 4.80 4.03 -3.43
C THR A 19 3.42 4.62 -3.18
N LEU A 20 3.36 5.75 -2.46
CA LEU A 20 2.10 6.48 -2.30
C LEU A 20 1.53 6.90 -3.64
N GLY A 21 2.40 7.30 -4.58
CA GLY A 21 1.96 7.67 -5.92
C GLY A 21 1.28 6.51 -6.64
N ASP A 22 1.85 5.32 -6.55
CA ASP A 22 1.25 4.12 -7.14
C ASP A 22 -0.09 3.81 -6.49
N LEU A 23 -0.17 3.89 -5.16
CA LEU A 23 -1.42 3.67 -4.44
C LEU A 23 -2.49 4.68 -4.84
N ASN A 24 -2.11 5.95 -4.95
CA ASN A 24 -3.05 7.01 -5.34
C ASN A 24 -3.63 6.80 -6.73
N THR A 25 -2.92 6.10 -7.59
CA THR A 25 -3.37 5.81 -8.96
C THR A 25 -4.13 4.48 -9.02
N GLU A 26 -3.54 3.43 -8.45
CA GLU A 26 -4.04 2.06 -8.67
C GLU A 26 -5.26 1.72 -7.80
N VAL A 27 -5.36 2.31 -6.60
CA VAL A 27 -6.46 1.99 -5.69
C VAL A 27 -7.82 2.34 -6.28
N PHE A 28 -7.88 3.37 -7.12
CA PHE A 28 -9.13 3.79 -7.74
C PHE A 28 -9.61 2.85 -8.85
N LYS A 29 -8.78 1.92 -9.27
CA LYS A 29 -9.16 0.89 -10.24
C LYS A 29 -10.01 -0.21 -9.60
N ILE A 30 -10.08 -0.25 -8.28
CA ILE A 30 -10.91 -1.21 -7.55
C ILE A 30 -12.33 -0.66 -7.50
N LYS A 31 -13.23 -1.27 -8.30
CA LYS A 31 -14.60 -0.78 -8.43
C LYS A 31 -15.47 -1.06 -7.22
N GLU A 32 -15.11 -2.05 -6.41
CA GLU A 32 -15.87 -2.44 -5.23
C GLU A 32 -15.73 -1.46 -4.07
N CYS A 33 -14.83 -0.50 -4.18
CA CYS A 33 -14.62 0.52 -3.15
C CYS A 33 -14.94 1.90 -3.71
N GLU A 34 -15.85 2.61 -3.03
CA GLU A 34 -16.18 3.98 -3.39
C GLU A 34 -15.39 4.96 -2.53
N TRP A 35 -14.79 5.94 -3.17
CA TRP A 35 -14.04 7.00 -2.51
C TRP A 35 -14.85 8.28 -2.52
N LYS A 36 -15.73 8.43 -1.52
CA LYS A 36 -16.64 9.57 -1.42
C LYS A 36 -16.03 10.80 -0.76
N THR A 37 -14.78 10.76 -0.41
CA THR A 37 -14.10 11.87 0.25
C THR A 37 -13.55 12.87 -0.77
N LYS A 38 -13.48 14.14 -0.37
CA LYS A 38 -12.91 15.19 -1.22
C LYS A 38 -11.39 15.10 -1.29
N THR A 39 -10.77 14.42 -0.33
CA THR A 39 -9.31 14.31 -0.24
C THR A 39 -8.91 12.84 -0.11
N PRO A 40 -9.12 12.03 -1.17
CA PRO A 40 -8.82 10.59 -1.08
C PRO A 40 -7.34 10.31 -0.82
N PHE A 41 -6.45 11.17 -1.29
CA PHE A 41 -5.01 10.99 -1.08
C PHE A 41 -4.63 11.10 0.39
N ALA A 42 -5.27 12.02 1.12
CA ALA A 42 -5.06 12.13 2.57
C ALA A 42 -5.58 10.90 3.29
N SER A 43 -6.71 10.35 2.85
CA SER A 43 -7.28 9.12 3.42
C SER A 43 -6.36 7.92 3.18
N ILE A 44 -5.81 7.79 1.98
CA ILE A 44 -4.88 6.72 1.65
C ILE A 44 -3.63 6.82 2.53
N ARG A 45 -3.08 8.02 2.67
CA ARG A 45 -1.91 8.25 3.51
C ARG A 45 -2.16 7.86 4.96
N ARG A 46 -3.32 8.21 5.51
CA ARG A 46 -3.71 7.84 6.87
C ARG A 46 -3.83 6.33 7.00
N ILE A 47 -4.46 5.69 6.01
CA ILE A 47 -4.67 4.24 6.02
C ILE A 47 -3.34 3.49 6.07
N VAL A 48 -2.37 3.87 5.22
CA VAL A 48 -1.08 3.18 5.18
C VAL A 48 -0.28 3.39 6.47
N GLN A 49 -0.54 4.47 7.20
CA GLN A 49 0.14 4.73 8.47
C GLN A 49 -0.52 4.04 9.66
N GLN A 50 -1.82 3.75 9.60
CA GLN A 50 -2.58 3.26 10.74
C GLN A 50 -3.03 1.82 10.63
N THR A 51 -3.07 1.26 9.42
CA THR A 51 -3.58 -0.09 9.21
C THR A 51 -2.54 -1.13 9.60
N LYS A 52 -2.91 -2.06 10.46
CA LYS A 52 -2.08 -3.23 10.75
C LYS A 52 -1.99 -4.05 9.49
N GLY A 53 -0.84 -4.60 9.21
CA GLY A 53 -0.62 -5.34 7.97
C GLY A 53 0.03 -4.52 6.88
N ILE A 54 0.14 -3.19 7.06
CA ILE A 54 0.88 -2.30 6.18
C ILE A 54 2.01 -1.66 6.98
N TYR A 55 3.22 -1.68 6.45
CA TYR A 55 4.35 -1.06 7.13
C TYR A 55 5.12 -0.15 6.17
N LYS A 56 5.83 0.81 6.74
CA LYS A 56 6.63 1.77 5.98
C LYS A 56 8.02 1.19 5.73
N ILE A 57 8.36 1.02 4.47
CA ILE A 57 9.68 0.54 4.06
C ILE A 57 10.66 1.70 4.02
N LYS A 58 10.27 2.78 3.37
CA LYS A 58 11.01 4.04 3.24
C LYS A 58 10.00 5.18 3.22
N PRO A 59 10.42 6.44 3.38
CA PRO A 59 9.50 7.55 3.19
C PRO A 59 8.82 7.46 1.83
N GLY A 60 7.49 7.38 1.83
CA GLY A 60 6.70 7.27 0.61
C GLY A 60 6.58 5.88 0.02
N LEU A 61 7.22 4.86 0.61
CA LEU A 61 7.15 3.47 0.14
C LEU A 61 6.58 2.59 1.23
N TYR A 62 5.52 1.87 0.92
CA TYR A 62 4.79 1.03 1.87
C TYR A 62 4.66 -0.38 1.34
N GLY A 63 4.55 -1.34 2.26
CA GLY A 63 4.42 -2.75 1.90
C GLY A 63 3.48 -3.49 2.83
N LEU A 64 3.10 -4.71 2.42
CA LEU A 64 2.29 -5.60 3.24
C LEU A 64 3.19 -6.42 4.15
N GLU A 65 2.83 -6.49 5.42
CA GLU A 65 3.61 -7.27 6.40
C GLU A 65 3.69 -8.75 6.03
N LYS A 66 2.68 -9.29 5.37
CA LYS A 66 2.74 -10.69 4.93
C LYS A 66 3.85 -10.96 3.92
N TYR A 67 4.34 -9.91 3.26
CA TYR A 67 5.47 -10.00 2.33
C TYR A 67 6.76 -9.43 2.91
N LYS A 68 6.73 -9.01 4.17
CA LYS A 68 7.85 -8.29 4.79
C LYS A 68 9.16 -9.06 4.69
N LYS A 69 9.15 -10.34 5.02
CA LYS A 69 10.35 -11.17 4.97
C LYS A 69 10.91 -11.24 3.56
N GLN A 70 10.05 -11.44 2.57
CA GLN A 70 10.47 -11.49 1.17
C GLN A 70 11.04 -10.16 0.70
N ILE A 71 10.41 -9.06 1.08
CA ILE A 71 10.87 -7.71 0.73
C ILE A 71 12.25 -7.44 1.33
N GLU A 72 12.45 -7.79 2.60
CA GLU A 72 13.73 -7.61 3.28
C GLU A 72 14.82 -8.48 2.68
N ASP A 73 14.50 -9.72 2.35
CA ASP A 73 15.46 -10.64 1.71
C ASP A 73 15.89 -10.09 0.35
N ASP A 74 14.96 -9.62 -0.46
CA ASP A 74 15.26 -9.02 -1.75
C ASP A 74 16.14 -7.78 -1.60
N SER A 75 15.87 -6.95 -0.60
CA SER A 75 16.68 -5.76 -0.33
C SER A 75 18.11 -6.14 0.04
N LEU A 76 18.29 -7.19 0.84
CA LEU A 76 19.62 -7.66 1.23
C LEU A 76 20.39 -8.19 0.02
N LEU A 77 19.71 -8.92 -0.87
CA LEU A 77 20.34 -9.43 -2.09
C LEU A 77 20.76 -8.30 -3.04
N LYS A 78 20.00 -7.24 -3.11
CA LYS A 78 20.30 -6.11 -3.99
C LYS A 78 21.43 -5.23 -3.48
N ARG A 79 21.78 -5.33 -2.22
CA ARG A 79 22.84 -4.51 -1.63
C ARG A 79 24.25 -5.03 -1.93
N LYS A 80 24.33 -6.17 -2.54
CA LYS A 80 25.62 -6.67 -3.00
C LYS A 80 25.95 -6.06 -4.34
#